data_f2dee9866aa03b7e6e21ab16555cdba8
#
_entry.id   f2dee9866aa03b7e6e21ab16555cdba8
#
_cell.length_a   1.000
_cell.length_b   1.000
_cell.length_c   1.000
_cell.angle_alpha   90.00
_cell.angle_beta   90.00
_cell.angle_gamma   90.00
#
_symmetry.space_group_name_H-M   'P 1'
#
loop_
_entity.id
_entity.type
_entity.pdbx_description
1 polymer ?
#
loop_
_entity_poly.entity_id
_entity_poly.type
_entity_poly.pdbx_seq_one_letter_code
_entity_poly.pdbx_strand_id
1 'polypeptide(L)'
;MPLKSLRAWLGVDRPRADEFAPLRETLDALDHLEPDRARHLAAFAYLLGRVAHADEHVSEKETEAMETLVREHGGLSNDQAMVVVQLAKTSNLLFGGTANYLVAREFLAVSTYEQKLALMRCLFALSAADASISTTEEGEIHRIARELRIEPSDLIALRVQHQRHLPGLR
;
A
#
# COMPACT_ATOMS: atom_id res chain seq x y z
N MET A 1 -15.33 18.00 1.53
CA MET A 1 -15.86 16.84 0.79
C MET A 1 -14.92 15.66 0.82
N PRO A 2 -14.34 15.36 1.92
CA PRO A 2 -13.14 14.55 1.82
C PRO A 2 -13.32 13.08 2.09
N LEU A 3 -14.37 12.69 2.79
CA LEU A 3 -14.51 11.35 3.35
C LEU A 3 -15.32 10.40 2.47
N LYS A 4 -16.17 10.95 1.64
CA LYS A 4 -16.80 10.21 0.54
C LYS A 4 -15.75 9.67 -0.45
N SER A 5 -14.57 10.29 -0.49
CA SER A 5 -13.53 9.88 -1.42
C SER A 5 -12.77 8.63 -0.97
N LEU A 6 -12.49 8.43 0.32
CA LEU A 6 -11.83 7.21 0.80
C LEU A 6 -12.76 6.00 0.65
N ARG A 7 -14.01 6.13 1.06
CA ARG A 7 -15.03 5.09 0.92
C ARG A 7 -15.34 4.77 -0.54
N ALA A 8 -15.53 5.82 -1.37
CA ALA A 8 -15.77 5.66 -2.80
C ALA A 8 -14.55 5.09 -3.51
N TRP A 9 -13.37 5.55 -3.13
CA TRP A 9 -12.11 5.09 -3.69
C TRP A 9 -11.83 3.62 -3.34
N LEU A 10 -12.21 3.19 -2.14
CA LEU A 10 -12.09 1.80 -1.67
C LEU A 10 -13.31 0.93 -2.06
N GLY A 11 -14.28 1.48 -2.77
CA GLY A 11 -15.45 0.74 -3.24
C GLY A 11 -16.44 0.32 -2.14
N VAL A 12 -16.43 0.98 -0.97
CA VAL A 12 -17.19 0.60 0.22
C VAL A 12 -18.58 1.26 0.28
N ASP A 13 -18.92 2.12 -0.67
CA ASP A 13 -20.17 2.91 -0.69
C ASP A 13 -21.43 2.11 -1.13
N ARG A 14 -21.44 0.79 -0.99
CA ARG A 14 -22.64 0.00 -1.24
C ARG A 14 -23.33 -0.37 0.08
N PRO A 15 -24.61 -0.04 0.26
CA PRO A 15 -25.34 -0.33 1.49
C PRO A 15 -25.68 -1.82 1.61
N ARG A 16 -24.86 -2.56 2.34
CA ARG A 16 -25.27 -3.80 3.00
C ARG A 16 -25.03 -3.62 4.48
N ALA A 17 -26.08 -3.20 5.16
CA ALA A 17 -25.97 -2.46 6.39
C ALA A 17 -25.55 -3.25 7.64
N ASP A 18 -25.85 -4.54 7.78
CA ASP A 18 -25.82 -5.18 9.10
C ASP A 18 -24.69 -6.16 9.36
N GLU A 19 -24.03 -6.66 8.32
CA GLU A 19 -22.90 -7.59 8.48
C GLU A 19 -21.58 -6.91 8.88
N PHE A 20 -21.49 -5.58 8.77
CA PHE A 20 -20.27 -4.81 8.93
C PHE A 20 -20.28 -3.79 10.06
N ALA A 21 -21.12 -3.98 11.08
CA ALA A 21 -21.22 -3.03 12.20
C ALA A 21 -19.86 -2.74 12.90
N PRO A 22 -18.99 -3.73 13.19
CA PRO A 22 -17.66 -3.47 13.74
C PRO A 22 -16.75 -2.70 12.78
N LEU A 23 -16.94 -2.91 11.48
CA LEU A 23 -16.19 -2.23 10.43
C LEU A 23 -16.56 -0.75 10.33
N ARG A 24 -17.82 -0.42 10.62
CA ARG A 24 -18.30 0.97 10.57
C ARG A 24 -17.61 1.87 11.58
N GLU A 25 -17.43 1.43 12.82
CA GLU A 25 -16.74 2.20 13.86
C GLU A 25 -15.32 2.52 13.43
N THR A 26 -14.62 1.55 12.87
CA THR A 26 -13.25 1.72 12.39
C THR A 26 -13.21 2.62 11.15
N LEU A 27 -14.13 2.46 10.20
CA LEU A 27 -14.26 3.34 9.05
C LEU A 27 -14.60 4.77 9.46
N ASP A 28 -15.50 4.96 10.44
CA ASP A 28 -15.86 6.26 10.96
C ASP A 28 -14.66 6.92 11.66
N ALA A 29 -13.83 6.17 12.37
CA ALA A 29 -12.59 6.67 12.96
C ALA A 29 -11.58 7.09 11.87
N LEU A 30 -11.46 6.35 10.78
CA LEU A 30 -10.64 6.73 9.63
C LEU A 30 -11.20 7.97 8.90
N ASP A 31 -12.51 8.14 8.92
CA ASP A 31 -13.19 9.30 8.35
C ASP A 31 -12.86 10.61 9.08
N HIS A 32 -12.34 10.56 10.31
CA HIS A 32 -11.86 11.73 11.06
C HIS A 32 -10.43 12.15 10.70
N LEU A 33 -9.73 11.39 9.89
CA LEU A 33 -8.42 11.80 9.38
C LEU A 33 -8.57 13.01 8.43
N GLU A 34 -7.57 13.86 8.44
CA GLU A 34 -7.50 14.94 7.46
C GLU A 34 -7.55 14.35 6.03
N PRO A 35 -8.27 15.00 5.09
CA PRO A 35 -8.50 14.46 3.76
C PRO A 35 -7.25 14.06 2.98
N ASP A 36 -6.24 14.90 2.96
CA ASP A 36 -4.99 14.65 2.24
C ASP A 36 -4.21 13.49 2.87
N ARG A 37 -4.26 13.40 4.20
CA ARG A 37 -3.66 12.28 4.93
C ARG A 37 -4.39 10.97 4.65
N ALA A 38 -5.70 11.00 4.61
CA ALA A 38 -6.52 9.83 4.29
C ALA A 38 -6.23 9.33 2.86
N ARG A 39 -6.12 10.23 1.90
CA ARG A 39 -5.75 9.91 0.52
C ARG A 39 -4.35 9.31 0.42
N HIS A 40 -3.38 9.94 1.08
CA HIS A 40 -2.01 9.46 1.14
C HIS A 40 -1.95 8.04 1.72
N LEU A 41 -2.61 7.81 2.84
CA LEU A 41 -2.63 6.50 3.50
C LEU A 41 -3.31 5.42 2.67
N ALA A 42 -4.43 5.76 2.03
CA ALA A 42 -5.15 4.83 1.15
C ALA A 42 -4.30 4.43 -0.06
N ALA A 43 -3.67 5.40 -0.71
CA ALA A 43 -2.78 5.15 -1.83
C ALA A 43 -1.53 4.36 -1.41
N PHE A 44 -0.96 4.69 -0.25
CA PHE A 44 0.16 3.95 0.35
C PHE A 44 -0.19 2.48 0.54
N ALA A 45 -1.30 2.18 1.21
CA ALA A 45 -1.75 0.81 1.45
C ALA A 45 -2.03 0.05 0.14
N TYR A 46 -2.64 0.71 -0.83
CA TYR A 46 -2.90 0.12 -2.14
C TYR A 46 -1.60 -0.26 -2.85
N LEU A 47 -0.59 0.60 -2.83
CA LEU A 47 0.70 0.35 -3.47
C LEU A 47 1.47 -0.78 -2.78
N LEU A 48 1.38 -0.89 -1.45
CA LEU A 48 1.86 -2.08 -0.73
C LEU A 48 1.17 -3.35 -1.23
N GLY A 49 -0.15 -3.33 -1.30
CA GLY A 49 -0.94 -4.45 -1.80
C GLY A 49 -0.61 -4.84 -3.24
N ARG A 50 -0.30 -3.86 -4.07
CA ARG A 50 0.09 -4.08 -5.47
C ARG A 50 1.37 -4.93 -5.58
N VAL A 51 2.36 -4.67 -4.75
CA VAL A 51 3.58 -5.49 -4.71
C VAL A 51 3.31 -6.86 -4.09
N ALA A 52 2.56 -6.92 -2.99
CA ALA A 52 2.20 -8.19 -2.36
C ALA A 52 1.40 -9.12 -3.30
N HIS A 53 0.57 -8.56 -4.17
CA HIS A 53 -0.19 -9.33 -5.17
C HIS A 53 0.56 -9.62 -6.47
N ALA A 54 1.80 -9.16 -6.63
CA ALA A 54 2.54 -9.27 -7.89
C ALA A 54 2.78 -10.73 -8.33
N ASP A 55 2.91 -11.65 -7.39
CA ASP A 55 3.03 -13.09 -7.64
C ASP A 55 1.71 -13.87 -7.46
N GLU A 56 0.59 -13.16 -7.44
CA GLU A 56 -0.77 -13.70 -7.28
C GLU A 56 -1.05 -14.36 -5.92
N HIS A 57 -0.13 -14.26 -4.97
CA HIS A 57 -0.28 -14.83 -3.65
C HIS A 57 0.20 -13.87 -2.56
N VAL A 58 -0.65 -13.58 -1.59
CA VAL A 58 -0.29 -12.78 -0.41
C VAL A 58 -0.22 -13.69 0.81
N SER A 59 0.99 -13.87 1.34
CA SER A 59 1.21 -14.68 2.53
C SER A 59 0.69 -13.98 3.79
N GLU A 60 0.52 -14.77 4.88
CA GLU A 60 0.23 -14.20 6.20
C GLU A 60 1.32 -13.24 6.67
N LYS A 61 2.59 -13.58 6.45
CA LYS A 61 3.74 -12.73 6.81
C LYS A 61 3.71 -11.39 6.08
N GLU A 62 3.36 -11.39 4.80
CA GLU A 62 3.20 -10.17 4.02
C GLU A 62 2.01 -9.35 4.53
N THR A 63 0.89 -9.98 4.86
CA THR A 63 -0.27 -9.31 5.44
C THR A 63 0.08 -8.65 6.78
N GLU A 64 0.75 -9.36 7.68
CA GLU A 64 1.24 -8.83 8.95
C GLU A 64 2.23 -7.68 8.75
N ALA A 65 3.13 -7.81 7.78
CA ALA A 65 4.07 -6.75 7.42
C ALA A 65 3.35 -5.51 6.89
N MET A 66 2.34 -5.68 6.03
CA MET A 66 1.50 -4.58 5.55
C MET A 66 0.80 -3.86 6.70
N GLU A 67 0.21 -4.59 7.63
CA GLU A 67 -0.48 -4.03 8.79
C GLU A 67 0.49 -3.22 9.67
N THR A 68 1.68 -3.75 9.92
CA THR A 68 2.73 -3.06 10.68
C THR A 68 3.18 -1.77 10.00
N LEU A 69 3.46 -1.84 8.70
CA LEU A 69 3.91 -0.68 7.91
C LEU A 69 2.83 0.41 7.82
N VAL A 70 1.59 0.02 7.59
CA VAL A 70 0.45 0.96 7.52
C VAL A 70 0.19 1.59 8.89
N ARG A 71 0.24 0.81 9.96
CA ARG A 71 0.07 1.31 11.32
C ARG A 71 1.15 2.34 11.68
N GLU A 72 2.40 2.02 11.47
CA GLU A 72 3.53 2.88 11.82
C GLU A 72 3.56 4.14 10.95
N HIS A 73 3.37 3.98 9.65
CA HIS A 73 3.38 5.10 8.71
C HIS A 73 2.18 6.03 8.92
N GLY A 74 1.00 5.47 9.17
CA GLY A 74 -0.24 6.21 9.33
C GLY A 74 -0.52 6.70 10.75
N GLY A 75 0.20 6.23 11.75
CA GLY A 75 -0.11 6.49 13.16
C GLY A 75 -1.46 5.90 13.56
N LEU A 76 -1.80 4.73 13.04
CA LEU A 76 -3.08 4.07 13.25
C LEU A 76 -3.04 3.09 14.42
N SER A 77 -4.22 2.76 14.94
CA SER A 77 -4.41 1.61 15.83
C SER A 77 -4.26 0.29 15.05
N ASN A 78 -4.09 -0.83 15.76
CA ASN A 78 -4.04 -2.15 15.14
C ASN A 78 -5.31 -2.44 14.31
N ASP A 79 -6.50 -2.16 14.86
CA ASP A 79 -7.78 -2.41 14.19
C ASP A 79 -7.93 -1.56 12.93
N GLN A 80 -7.54 -0.29 12.98
CA GLN A 80 -7.55 0.61 11.83
C GLN A 80 -6.61 0.11 10.73
N ALA A 81 -5.39 -0.29 11.08
CA ALA A 81 -4.43 -0.83 10.13
C ALA A 81 -4.93 -2.11 9.46
N MET A 82 -5.53 -3.03 10.22
CA MET A 82 -6.13 -4.24 9.68
C MET A 82 -7.22 -3.95 8.65
N VAL A 83 -8.10 -3.00 8.94
CA VAL A 83 -9.17 -2.59 8.01
C VAL A 83 -8.59 -1.99 6.74
N VAL A 84 -7.65 -1.06 6.86
CA VAL A 84 -7.00 -0.42 5.70
C VAL A 84 -6.32 -1.46 4.81
N VAL A 85 -5.60 -2.42 5.39
CA VAL A 85 -4.94 -3.49 4.65
C VAL A 85 -5.95 -4.40 3.94
N GLN A 86 -7.03 -4.80 4.60
CA GLN A 86 -8.05 -5.63 3.98
C GLN A 86 -8.75 -4.92 2.82
N LEU A 87 -9.04 -3.64 2.97
CA LEU A 87 -9.61 -2.83 1.88
C LEU A 87 -8.64 -2.70 0.71
N ALA A 88 -7.35 -2.48 0.98
CA ALA A 88 -6.32 -2.40 -0.05
C ALA A 88 -6.17 -3.73 -0.80
N LYS A 89 -6.15 -4.86 -0.10
CA LYS A 89 -6.09 -6.20 -0.70
C LYS A 89 -7.31 -6.45 -1.59
N THR A 90 -8.50 -6.14 -1.10
CA THR A 90 -9.76 -6.30 -1.86
C THR A 90 -9.76 -5.41 -3.11
N SER A 91 -9.34 -4.17 -3.00
CA SER A 91 -9.25 -3.24 -4.13
C SER A 91 -8.27 -3.73 -5.20
N ASN A 92 -7.12 -4.27 -4.80
CA ASN A 92 -6.15 -4.85 -5.72
C ASN A 92 -6.72 -6.06 -6.49
N LEU A 93 -7.47 -6.92 -5.83
CA LEU A 93 -8.12 -8.08 -6.47
C LEU A 93 -9.19 -7.65 -7.49
N LEU A 94 -10.01 -6.65 -7.14
CA LEU A 94 -11.13 -6.23 -7.97
C LEU A 94 -10.74 -5.31 -9.12
N PHE A 95 -9.74 -4.45 -8.92
CA PHE A 95 -9.42 -3.34 -9.83
C PHE A 95 -7.97 -3.30 -10.30
N GLY A 96 -7.16 -4.29 -9.95
CA GLY A 96 -5.70 -4.28 -10.07
C GLY A 96 -5.16 -3.66 -11.35
N GLY A 97 -5.50 -4.11 -12.51
CA GLY A 97 -4.95 -3.56 -13.76
C GLY A 97 -5.42 -2.15 -14.08
N THR A 98 -6.67 -1.81 -13.75
CA THR A 98 -7.32 -0.55 -14.12
C THR A 98 -7.00 0.59 -13.16
N ALA A 99 -6.94 0.30 -11.85
CA ALA A 99 -6.76 1.31 -10.83
C ALA A 99 -5.29 1.67 -10.56
N ASN A 100 -4.34 0.82 -10.95
CA ASN A 100 -2.92 0.99 -10.64
C ASN A 100 -2.37 2.35 -11.06
N TYR A 101 -2.65 2.77 -12.27
CA TYR A 101 -2.21 4.07 -12.78
C TYR A 101 -2.83 5.24 -12.00
N LEU A 102 -4.13 5.16 -11.73
CA LEU A 102 -4.85 6.21 -11.00
C LEU A 102 -4.33 6.38 -9.58
N VAL A 103 -4.04 5.28 -8.89
CA VAL A 103 -3.52 5.29 -7.52
C VAL A 103 -2.11 5.84 -7.47
N ALA A 104 -1.23 5.40 -8.35
CA ALA A 104 0.13 5.93 -8.43
C ALA A 104 0.14 7.43 -8.75
N ARG A 105 -0.73 7.88 -9.64
CA ARG A 105 -0.91 9.28 -9.96
C ARG A 105 -1.40 10.09 -8.76
N GLU A 106 -2.36 9.56 -8.00
CA GLU A 106 -2.87 10.21 -6.78
C GLU A 106 -1.77 10.31 -5.72
N PHE A 107 -1.03 9.24 -5.49
CA PHE A 107 0.10 9.24 -4.56
C PHE A 107 1.17 10.26 -4.96
N LEU A 108 1.50 10.32 -6.24
CA LEU A 108 2.43 11.31 -6.78
C LEU A 108 1.98 12.75 -6.49
N ALA A 109 0.69 13.01 -6.60
CA ALA A 109 0.12 14.34 -6.41
C ALA A 109 0.09 14.79 -4.93
N VAL A 110 -0.13 13.85 -3.99
CA VAL A 110 -0.34 14.18 -2.56
C VAL A 110 0.88 13.91 -1.70
N SER A 111 1.97 13.40 -2.26
CA SER A 111 3.16 12.97 -1.50
C SER A 111 4.38 13.82 -1.81
N THR A 112 5.17 14.12 -0.78
CA THR A 112 6.51 14.69 -0.93
C THR A 112 7.48 13.63 -1.46
N TYR A 113 8.64 14.04 -1.95
CA TYR A 113 9.69 13.11 -2.40
C TYR A 113 10.16 12.19 -1.26
N GLU A 114 10.31 12.73 -0.05
CA GLU A 114 10.66 11.93 1.14
C GLU A 114 9.60 10.86 1.46
N GLN A 115 8.33 11.19 1.31
CA GLN A 115 7.24 10.24 1.48
C GLN A 115 7.25 9.14 0.41
N LYS A 116 7.62 9.48 -0.82
CA LYS A 116 7.81 8.51 -1.90
C LYS A 116 8.97 7.56 -1.61
N LEU A 117 10.10 8.09 -1.13
CA LEU A 117 11.24 7.25 -0.71
C LEU A 117 10.87 6.36 0.48
N ALA A 118 10.10 6.87 1.45
CA ALA A 118 9.58 6.08 2.56
C ALA A 118 8.69 4.93 2.07
N LEU A 119 7.81 5.17 1.11
CA LEU A 119 7.03 4.11 0.47
C LEU A 119 7.95 3.06 -0.17
N MET A 120 8.95 3.48 -0.93
CA MET A 120 9.87 2.55 -1.60
C MET A 120 10.60 1.65 -0.59
N ARG A 121 11.05 2.21 0.53
CA ARG A 121 11.64 1.41 1.63
C ARG A 121 10.64 0.37 2.16
N CYS A 122 9.39 0.78 2.34
CA CYS A 122 8.32 -0.13 2.79
C CYS A 122 8.02 -1.23 1.78
N LEU A 123 8.05 -0.94 0.48
CA LEU A 123 7.84 -1.94 -0.57
C LEU A 123 8.93 -3.02 -0.55
N PHE A 124 10.20 -2.63 -0.41
CA PHE A 124 11.30 -3.58 -0.26
C PHE A 124 11.19 -4.38 1.05
N ALA A 125 10.87 -3.73 2.16
CA ALA A 125 10.71 -4.39 3.45
C ALA A 125 9.55 -5.40 3.42
N LEU A 126 8.44 -5.05 2.80
CA LEU A 126 7.28 -5.94 2.62
C LEU A 126 7.67 -7.18 1.81
N SER A 127 8.31 -6.99 0.68
CA SER A 127 8.74 -8.10 -0.18
C SER A 127 9.77 -8.99 0.50
N ALA A 128 10.59 -8.45 1.39
CA ALA A 128 11.56 -9.21 2.18
C ALA A 128 10.95 -9.96 3.37
N ALA A 129 9.66 -9.78 3.67
CA ALA A 129 8.99 -10.43 4.81
C ALA A 129 9.02 -11.95 4.75
N ASP A 130 9.02 -12.54 3.55
CA ASP A 130 9.17 -13.98 3.31
C ASP A 130 10.63 -14.42 3.10
N ALA A 131 11.59 -13.63 3.55
CA ALA A 131 13.03 -13.84 3.46
C ALA A 131 13.63 -13.79 2.04
N SER A 132 12.81 -13.57 1.02
CA SER A 132 13.30 -13.39 -0.36
C SER A 132 12.34 -12.49 -1.15
N ILE A 133 12.89 -11.67 -2.02
CA ILE A 133 12.13 -10.85 -2.96
C ILE A 133 12.08 -11.59 -4.29
N SER A 134 10.89 -11.89 -4.79
CA SER A 134 10.72 -12.54 -6.08
C SER A 134 11.05 -11.59 -7.23
N THR A 135 11.37 -12.14 -8.40
CA THR A 135 11.58 -11.35 -9.62
C THR A 135 10.35 -10.54 -10.00
N THR A 136 9.16 -11.11 -9.79
CA THR A 136 7.88 -10.45 -10.08
C THR A 136 7.65 -9.26 -9.16
N GLU A 137 7.91 -9.41 -7.87
CA GLU A 137 7.82 -8.32 -6.89
C GLU A 137 8.82 -7.21 -7.18
N GLU A 138 10.08 -7.56 -7.44
CA GLU A 138 11.11 -6.59 -7.82
C GLU A 138 10.71 -5.81 -9.08
N GLY A 139 10.19 -6.50 -10.09
CA GLY A 139 9.69 -5.87 -11.30
C GLY A 139 8.57 -4.88 -11.03
N GLU A 140 7.66 -5.22 -10.13
CA GLU A 140 6.57 -4.32 -9.73
C GLU A 140 7.07 -3.11 -8.94
N ILE A 141 8.03 -3.29 -8.03
CA ILE A 141 8.69 -2.19 -7.31
C ILE A 141 9.34 -1.21 -8.29
N HIS A 142 10.05 -1.71 -9.29
CA HIS A 142 10.67 -0.87 -10.34
C HIS A 142 9.63 -0.11 -11.16
N ARG A 143 8.49 -0.73 -11.45
CA ARG A 143 7.39 -0.09 -12.17
C ARG A 143 6.79 1.05 -11.35
N ILE A 144 6.52 0.82 -10.07
CA ILE A 144 6.03 1.85 -9.14
C ILE A 144 7.04 3.00 -9.04
N ALA A 145 8.32 2.70 -8.91
CA ALA A 145 9.39 3.71 -8.86
C ALA A 145 9.36 4.64 -10.07
N ARG A 146 9.17 4.09 -11.27
CA ARG A 146 9.05 4.90 -12.49
C ARG A 146 7.79 5.76 -12.50
N GLU A 147 6.67 5.19 -12.11
CA GLU A 147 5.39 5.91 -12.01
C GLU A 147 5.44 7.06 -11.00
N LEU A 148 6.15 6.88 -9.90
CA LEU A 148 6.36 7.89 -8.86
C LEU A 148 7.53 8.84 -9.15
N ARG A 149 8.22 8.68 -10.25
CA ARG A 149 9.37 9.50 -10.65
C ARG A 149 10.49 9.48 -9.63
N ILE A 150 10.80 8.30 -9.10
CA ILE A 150 11.94 8.09 -8.21
C ILE A 150 13.22 8.21 -9.03
N GLU A 151 14.20 8.95 -8.52
CA GLU A 151 15.51 9.07 -9.15
C GLU A 151 16.21 7.70 -9.20
N PRO A 152 16.79 7.31 -10.34
CA PRO A 152 17.45 6.00 -10.48
C PRO A 152 18.53 5.74 -9.45
N SER A 153 19.28 6.75 -9.05
CA SER A 153 20.33 6.64 -8.02
C SER A 153 19.76 6.29 -6.65
N ASP A 154 18.60 6.87 -6.30
CA ASP A 154 17.92 6.58 -5.04
C ASP A 154 17.35 5.16 -5.03
N LEU A 155 16.79 4.72 -6.15
CA LEU A 155 16.29 3.34 -6.29
C LEU A 155 17.43 2.33 -6.16
N ILE A 156 18.58 2.58 -6.77
CA ILE A 156 19.77 1.73 -6.66
C ILE A 156 20.24 1.65 -5.20
N ALA A 157 20.30 2.79 -4.50
CA ALA A 157 20.67 2.83 -3.09
C ALA A 157 19.74 1.98 -2.21
N LEU A 158 18.44 2.08 -2.43
CA LEU A 158 17.45 1.27 -1.72
C LEU A 158 17.57 -0.22 -2.04
N ARG A 159 17.81 -0.55 -3.30
CA ARG A 159 18.02 -1.93 -3.75
C ARG A 159 19.23 -2.55 -3.07
N VAL A 160 20.33 -1.82 -2.98
CA VAL A 160 21.56 -2.28 -2.31
C VAL A 160 21.31 -2.56 -0.82
N GLN A 161 20.51 -1.76 -0.13
CA GLN A 161 20.14 -2.00 1.27
C GLN A 161 19.41 -3.34 1.48
N HIS A 162 18.72 -3.85 0.47
CA HIS A 162 17.96 -5.09 0.51
C HIS A 162 18.61 -6.22 -0.31
N GLN A 163 19.87 -6.09 -0.62
CA GLN A 163 20.64 -6.98 -1.51
C GLN A 163 20.56 -8.46 -1.15
N ARG A 164 20.52 -8.81 0.15
CA ARG A 164 20.42 -10.20 0.61
C ARG A 164 19.17 -10.94 0.14
N HIS A 165 18.10 -10.20 -0.14
CA HIS A 165 16.79 -10.72 -0.46
C HIS A 165 16.51 -10.73 -1.97
N LEU A 166 17.41 -10.18 -2.78
CA LEU A 166 17.21 -10.02 -4.22
C LEU A 166 17.55 -11.29 -5.00
N PRO A 167 16.82 -11.56 -6.10
CA PRO A 167 17.15 -12.66 -7.00
C PRO A 167 18.57 -12.53 -7.58
N GLY A 168 19.31 -13.62 -7.63
CA GLY A 168 20.61 -13.68 -8.29
C GLY A 168 21.80 -13.02 -7.56
N LEU A 169 21.60 -12.50 -6.37
CA LEU A 169 22.65 -11.89 -5.54
C LEU A 169 22.99 -12.70 -4.29
N ARG A 170 22.80 -14.00 -4.32
CA ARG A 170 23.16 -14.93 -3.25
C ARG A 170 24.57 -15.46 -3.44
#